data_3d661a78681feaec1aefb96d00ae1ab1
#
_entry.id   3d661a78681feaec1aefb96d00ae1ab1
#
_cell.length_a   1.000
_cell.length_b   1.000
_cell.length_c   1.000
_cell.angle_alpha   90.00
_cell.angle_beta   90.00
_cell.angle_gamma   90.00
#
_symmetry.space_group_name_H-M   'P 1'
#
loop_
_entity.id
_entity.type
_entity.pdbx_description
1 polymer ?
#
loop_
_entity_poly.entity_id
_entity_poly.type
_entity_poly.pdbx_seq_one_letter_code
_entity_poly.pdbx_strand_id
1 'polypeptide(L)'
;MEELNPSEISQVIKQKIDALDTASTPSNEGTIVFLADGIARIHGLGEVMNGELIEFEHGVMGMALNLEVDSVGAVILGDYKLLAEGGSAKCTGRILEVPVGEALMGRVVDSLGAPIDGKGEVQTDMTAPVEKVAPGVISRKSVDQPVQLGIKAVDSMVPIGRGQRELIIGDRQTGKTAIAIDAIINQKDTGVKCIYVAIGQKQSSIAQVVRTLEQYGAMENTIVVVAGAADPAPMQYIAPFAAGSMGEYFRDKGEDALIIYDDLSKQAVAYRQMSLLLRRPPGREAYPGDVFYLHSRLLERAARVNEEYVEKHTNGEVKGKTGSLTALPIIETQAGDVSAFVPTNVISITDGQIFLESSLFSSGLKPAMDPGISVSRVGGAAQVPIIKKLGGGIKTALAQYRELEAFAQFASDLDEASKEQLEHGVRVTELTKQDQFSPMSVAEMGLMLYTANEGYLMKVEVEKIRDFEKSLLAYMNSEHKELMDKVSATGEYGDDIQSAFKDALDKFMETQTW
;
A
#
# COMPACT_ATOMS: atom_id res chain seq x y z
N MET A 1 -11.21 2.60 70.41
CA MET A 1 -11.26 1.87 69.12
C MET A 1 -12.11 0.65 69.40
N GLU A 2 -13.38 0.72 69.02
CA GLU A 2 -14.26 -0.45 69.10
C GLU A 2 -13.79 -1.48 68.05
N GLU A 3 -13.42 -2.66 68.55
CA GLU A 3 -13.12 -3.81 67.67
C GLU A 3 -14.42 -4.24 67.01
N LEU A 4 -14.55 -4.00 65.72
CA LEU A 4 -15.65 -4.51 64.90
C LEU A 4 -15.65 -6.04 64.92
N ASN A 5 -16.73 -6.62 65.46
CA ASN A 5 -16.92 -8.06 65.55
C ASN A 5 -17.02 -8.67 64.14
N PRO A 6 -16.30 -9.74 63.81
CA PRO A 6 -16.35 -10.39 62.47
C PRO A 6 -17.76 -10.69 61.96
N SER A 7 -18.71 -10.94 62.87
CA SER A 7 -20.14 -11.16 62.53
C SER A 7 -20.84 -9.87 62.05
N GLU A 8 -20.47 -8.68 62.60
CA GLU A 8 -21.03 -7.40 62.15
C GLU A 8 -20.49 -6.99 60.80
N ILE A 9 -19.19 -7.24 60.54
CA ILE A 9 -18.59 -7.04 59.22
C ILE A 9 -19.27 -7.93 58.16
N SER A 10 -19.52 -9.19 58.50
CA SER A 10 -20.23 -10.13 57.62
C SER A 10 -21.67 -9.70 57.35
N GLN A 11 -22.38 -9.15 58.37
CA GLN A 11 -23.72 -8.62 58.18
C GLN A 11 -23.77 -7.35 57.34
N VAL A 12 -22.83 -6.45 57.53
CA VAL A 12 -22.72 -5.23 56.72
C VAL A 12 -22.35 -5.53 55.27
N ILE A 13 -21.47 -6.50 55.04
CA ILE A 13 -21.15 -7.00 53.70
C ILE A 13 -22.39 -7.67 53.06
N LYS A 14 -23.10 -8.48 53.81
CA LYS A 14 -24.31 -9.14 53.32
C LYS A 14 -25.43 -8.14 53.02
N GLN A 15 -25.65 -7.15 53.88
CA GLN A 15 -26.59 -6.05 53.62
C GLN A 15 -26.18 -5.19 52.39
N LYS A 16 -24.91 -4.97 52.19
CA LYS A 16 -24.41 -4.27 50.97
C LYS A 16 -24.55 -5.10 49.73
N ILE A 17 -24.39 -6.43 49.82
CA ILE A 17 -24.61 -7.39 48.70
C ILE A 17 -26.11 -7.49 48.38
N ASP A 18 -26.96 -7.56 49.39
CA ASP A 18 -28.43 -7.65 49.23
C ASP A 18 -29.04 -6.29 48.78
N ALA A 19 -28.36 -5.18 49.04
CA ALA A 19 -28.71 -3.85 48.54
C ALA A 19 -28.13 -3.51 47.15
N LEU A 20 -27.24 -4.35 46.63
CA LEU A 20 -26.87 -4.33 45.22
C LEU A 20 -28.05 -4.94 44.45
N ASP A 21 -28.84 -4.07 43.88
CA ASP A 21 -29.96 -4.39 43.03
C ASP A 21 -29.41 -5.21 41.85
N THR A 22 -29.49 -6.53 41.95
CA THR A 22 -29.05 -7.49 40.92
C THR A 22 -30.05 -7.61 39.78
N ALA A 23 -30.94 -6.67 39.61
CA ALA A 23 -31.60 -6.42 38.36
C ALA A 23 -30.56 -5.78 37.40
N SER A 24 -29.76 -6.64 36.75
CA SER A 24 -29.02 -6.19 35.58
C SER A 24 -30.03 -5.83 34.49
N THR A 25 -30.54 -4.61 34.54
CA THR A 25 -30.94 -3.97 33.29
C THR A 25 -29.70 -3.97 32.43
N PRO A 26 -29.75 -4.49 31.19
CA PRO A 26 -28.63 -4.37 30.27
C PRO A 26 -28.31 -2.88 30.15
N SER A 27 -27.26 -2.45 30.82
CA SER A 27 -26.93 -1.05 30.91
C SER A 27 -26.02 -0.75 29.72
N ASN A 28 -26.48 0.12 28.81
CA ASN A 28 -25.67 0.66 27.76
C ASN A 28 -24.59 1.62 28.28
N GLU A 29 -24.40 1.66 29.59
CA GLU A 29 -23.42 2.46 30.30
C GLU A 29 -22.46 1.59 31.11
N GLY A 30 -21.20 1.97 31.13
CA GLY A 30 -20.15 1.31 31.89
C GLY A 30 -19.20 2.31 32.54
N THR A 31 -18.28 1.78 33.36
CA THR A 31 -17.28 2.57 34.08
C THR A 31 -15.88 2.14 33.67
N ILE A 32 -15.00 3.09 33.41
CA ILE A 32 -13.58 2.83 33.09
C ILE A 32 -12.89 2.31 34.35
N VAL A 33 -12.43 1.07 34.34
CA VAL A 33 -11.71 0.45 35.48
C VAL A 33 -10.20 0.43 35.28
N PHE A 34 -9.74 0.68 34.07
CA PHE A 34 -8.31 0.75 33.73
C PHE A 34 -8.15 1.64 32.49
N LEU A 35 -7.12 2.50 32.51
CA LEU A 35 -6.78 3.40 31.41
C LEU A 35 -5.25 3.47 31.26
N ALA A 36 -4.72 3.08 30.10
CA ALA A 36 -3.30 3.24 29.77
C ALA A 36 -3.09 3.30 28.25
N ASP A 37 -2.25 4.21 27.80
CA ASP A 37 -1.74 4.32 26.42
C ASP A 37 -2.81 4.18 25.31
N GLY A 38 -3.97 4.80 25.53
CA GLY A 38 -5.07 4.75 24.56
C GLY A 38 -5.92 3.48 24.60
N ILE A 39 -5.75 2.65 25.64
CA ILE A 39 -6.58 1.47 25.91
C ILE A 39 -7.39 1.71 27.19
N ALA A 40 -8.68 1.44 27.13
CA ALA A 40 -9.57 1.44 28.29
C ALA A 40 -10.12 0.03 28.53
N ARG A 41 -10.19 -0.38 29.80
CA ARG A 41 -11.03 -1.51 30.21
C ARG A 41 -12.23 -0.97 30.94
N ILE A 42 -13.40 -1.39 30.51
CA ILE A 42 -14.68 -0.86 30.96
C ILE A 42 -15.46 -2.00 31.61
N HIS A 43 -15.95 -1.79 32.79
CA HIS A 43 -16.90 -2.69 33.46
C HIS A 43 -18.32 -2.29 33.10
N GLY A 44 -19.16 -3.22 32.73
CA GLY A 44 -20.49 -2.96 32.17
C GLY A 44 -20.51 -3.10 30.65
N LEU A 45 -21.37 -2.36 29.96
CA LEU A 45 -21.56 -2.43 28.49
C LEU A 45 -21.96 -3.83 28.00
N GLY A 46 -22.91 -4.48 28.66
CA GLY A 46 -23.29 -5.87 28.40
C GLY A 46 -23.85 -6.16 27.00
N GLU A 47 -24.31 -5.12 26.28
CA GLU A 47 -24.89 -5.24 24.92
C GLU A 47 -23.95 -4.75 23.82
N VAL A 48 -22.72 -4.33 24.14
CA VAL A 48 -21.77 -3.80 23.15
C VAL A 48 -21.40 -4.84 22.11
N MET A 49 -21.36 -4.41 20.85
CA MET A 49 -20.89 -5.26 19.73
C MET A 49 -19.39 -5.07 19.50
N ASN A 50 -18.72 -6.08 18.95
CA ASN A 50 -17.34 -5.95 18.54
C ASN A 50 -17.22 -4.92 17.39
N GLY A 51 -16.29 -3.97 17.52
CA GLY A 51 -16.13 -2.86 16.58
C GLY A 51 -17.14 -1.70 16.78
N GLU A 52 -17.99 -1.78 17.79
CA GLU A 52 -18.93 -0.69 18.10
C GLU A 52 -18.20 0.53 18.66
N LEU A 53 -18.68 1.71 18.26
CA LEU A 53 -18.26 2.99 18.83
C LEU A 53 -18.76 3.13 20.28
N ILE A 54 -17.86 3.52 21.16
CA ILE A 54 -18.12 3.85 22.56
C ILE A 54 -17.88 5.34 22.75
N GLU A 55 -18.82 6.03 23.34
CA GLU A 55 -18.69 7.42 23.73
C GLU A 55 -18.22 7.51 25.18
N PHE A 56 -17.13 8.23 25.40
CA PHE A 56 -16.58 8.56 26.70
C PHE A 56 -16.91 10.00 27.10
N GLU A 57 -16.55 10.37 28.33
CA GLU A 57 -16.63 11.76 28.79
C GLU A 57 -15.84 12.70 27.86
N HIS A 58 -16.21 13.97 27.85
CA HIS A 58 -15.63 15.02 27.02
C HIS A 58 -15.76 14.79 25.50
N GLY A 59 -16.68 13.91 25.06
CA GLY A 59 -16.90 13.62 23.64
C GLY A 59 -15.78 12.79 23.00
N VAL A 60 -14.92 12.16 23.80
CA VAL A 60 -13.89 11.26 23.30
C VAL A 60 -14.56 9.98 22.84
N MET A 61 -14.19 9.51 21.64
CA MET A 61 -14.70 8.28 21.07
C MET A 61 -13.71 7.12 21.24
N GLY A 62 -14.23 5.92 21.33
CA GLY A 62 -13.45 4.69 21.30
C GLY A 62 -14.16 3.60 20.54
N MET A 63 -13.50 2.46 20.40
CA MET A 63 -14.03 1.28 19.71
C MET A 63 -13.86 0.04 20.58
N ALA A 64 -14.91 -0.75 20.74
CA ALA A 64 -14.86 -2.05 21.41
C ALA A 64 -14.03 -3.05 20.60
N LEU A 65 -12.99 -3.64 21.21
CA LEU A 65 -12.07 -4.54 20.54
C LEU A 65 -11.98 -5.93 21.20
N ASN A 66 -12.19 -5.99 22.52
CA ASN A 66 -12.15 -7.24 23.27
C ASN A 66 -13.38 -7.35 24.17
N LEU A 67 -14.20 -8.35 23.94
CA LEU A 67 -15.43 -8.59 24.70
C LEU A 67 -15.19 -9.76 25.66
N GLU A 68 -15.16 -9.47 26.95
CA GLU A 68 -15.04 -10.43 28.04
C GLU A 68 -16.35 -10.51 28.81
N VAL A 69 -16.49 -11.51 29.67
CA VAL A 69 -17.76 -11.73 30.43
C VAL A 69 -18.10 -10.53 31.32
N ASP A 70 -17.09 -9.96 31.98
CA ASP A 70 -17.28 -8.91 32.99
C ASP A 70 -16.71 -7.54 32.56
N SER A 71 -16.06 -7.47 31.41
CA SER A 71 -15.42 -6.25 30.95
C SER A 71 -15.30 -6.16 29.44
N VAL A 72 -15.17 -4.92 28.96
CA VAL A 72 -14.92 -4.61 27.55
C VAL A 72 -13.58 -3.91 27.44
N GLY A 73 -12.69 -4.46 26.61
CA GLY A 73 -11.46 -3.79 26.20
C GLY A 73 -11.75 -2.88 25.00
N ALA A 74 -11.57 -1.59 25.19
CA ALA A 74 -11.79 -0.59 24.15
C ALA A 74 -10.48 0.13 23.80
N VAL A 75 -10.35 0.53 22.54
CA VAL A 75 -9.30 1.41 22.05
C VAL A 75 -9.85 2.83 21.93
N ILE A 76 -9.09 3.82 22.38
CA ILE A 76 -9.52 5.21 22.38
C ILE A 76 -9.07 5.88 21.07
N LEU A 77 -10.01 6.50 20.38
CA LEU A 77 -9.83 7.14 19.07
C LEU A 77 -9.71 8.67 19.23
N GLY A 78 -8.84 9.10 20.13
CA GLY A 78 -8.66 10.51 20.42
C GLY A 78 -7.66 10.75 21.57
N ASP A 79 -7.72 11.92 22.17
CA ASP A 79 -6.85 12.26 23.30
C ASP A 79 -7.33 11.57 24.60
N TYR A 80 -6.75 10.41 24.88
CA TYR A 80 -7.06 9.64 26.09
C TYR A 80 -6.65 10.33 27.39
N LYS A 81 -5.84 11.39 27.33
CA LYS A 81 -5.42 12.16 28.52
C LYS A 81 -6.57 12.94 29.15
N LEU A 82 -7.65 13.14 28.41
CA LEU A 82 -8.88 13.77 28.90
C LEU A 82 -9.73 12.83 29.76
N LEU A 83 -9.43 11.54 29.74
CA LEU A 83 -10.17 10.51 30.46
C LEU A 83 -9.48 10.12 31.76
N ALA A 84 -10.26 9.61 32.72
CA ALA A 84 -9.76 9.09 33.99
C ALA A 84 -10.44 7.76 34.36
N GLU A 85 -9.75 6.95 35.15
CA GLU A 85 -10.37 5.77 35.78
C GLU A 85 -11.55 6.22 36.67
N GLY A 86 -12.65 5.48 36.61
CA GLY A 86 -13.92 5.86 37.25
C GLY A 86 -14.85 6.67 36.34
N GLY A 87 -14.37 7.14 35.18
CA GLY A 87 -15.19 7.87 34.21
C GLY A 87 -16.22 6.98 33.54
N SER A 88 -17.24 7.62 32.93
CA SER A 88 -18.35 6.92 32.27
C SER A 88 -18.03 6.58 30.79
N ALA A 89 -18.61 5.48 30.32
CA ALA A 89 -18.58 5.07 28.92
C ALA A 89 -19.96 4.60 28.49
N LYS A 90 -20.38 4.91 27.25
CA LYS A 90 -21.70 4.57 26.70
C LYS A 90 -21.60 3.90 25.35
N CYS A 91 -22.42 2.85 25.16
CA CYS A 91 -22.63 2.26 23.84
C CYS A 91 -23.38 3.23 22.93
N THR A 92 -22.95 3.33 21.69
CA THR A 92 -23.61 4.19 20.68
C THR A 92 -24.57 3.42 19.76
N GLY A 93 -24.51 2.08 19.75
CA GLY A 93 -25.24 1.24 18.80
C GLY A 93 -24.75 1.38 17.36
N ARG A 94 -23.63 2.04 17.12
CA ARG A 94 -23.07 2.30 15.77
C ARG A 94 -21.69 1.68 15.64
N ILE A 95 -21.43 1.08 14.51
CA ILE A 95 -20.09 0.62 14.11
C ILE A 95 -19.27 1.84 13.66
N LEU A 96 -17.94 1.77 13.83
CA LEU A 96 -17.04 2.81 13.39
C LEU A 96 -17.12 3.00 11.87
N GLU A 97 -17.44 4.21 11.46
CA GLU A 97 -17.52 4.64 10.06
C GLU A 97 -16.59 5.83 9.80
N VAL A 98 -16.18 5.97 8.55
CA VAL A 98 -15.39 7.10 8.07
C VAL A 98 -16.03 7.76 6.86
N PRO A 99 -15.80 9.06 6.65
CA PRO A 99 -16.27 9.74 5.45
C PRO A 99 -15.64 9.13 4.20
N VAL A 100 -16.42 9.03 3.13
CA VAL A 100 -15.98 8.57 1.82
C VAL A 100 -16.51 9.49 0.73
N GLY A 101 -15.95 9.41 -0.46
CA GLY A 101 -16.45 10.16 -1.61
C GLY A 101 -15.42 11.06 -2.28
N GLU A 102 -15.85 11.68 -3.37
CA GLU A 102 -15.02 12.58 -4.20
C GLU A 102 -14.52 13.82 -3.41
N ALA A 103 -15.25 14.24 -2.38
CA ALA A 103 -14.88 15.40 -1.56
C ALA A 103 -13.56 15.22 -0.78
N LEU A 104 -13.08 13.97 -0.66
CA LEU A 104 -11.80 13.64 -0.04
C LEU A 104 -10.61 13.78 -1.02
N MET A 105 -10.87 13.87 -2.32
CA MET A 105 -9.79 14.01 -3.30
C MET A 105 -9.03 15.32 -3.09
N GLY A 106 -7.71 15.26 -3.13
CA GLY A 106 -6.83 16.39 -2.89
C GLY A 106 -6.67 16.78 -1.41
N ARG A 107 -7.20 15.98 -0.47
CA ARG A 107 -7.21 16.27 0.95
C ARG A 107 -6.19 15.41 1.71
N VAL A 108 -5.72 15.97 2.83
CA VAL A 108 -4.94 15.25 3.83
C VAL A 108 -5.80 15.11 5.09
N VAL A 109 -6.07 13.87 5.47
CA VAL A 109 -6.97 13.53 6.58
C VAL A 109 -6.29 12.61 7.60
N ASP A 110 -6.81 12.58 8.81
CA ASP A 110 -6.39 11.62 9.84
C ASP A 110 -7.03 10.22 9.62
N SER A 111 -6.80 9.32 10.57
CA SER A 111 -7.32 7.94 10.52
C SER A 111 -8.86 7.85 10.61
N LEU A 112 -9.54 8.90 11.02
CA LEU A 112 -10.99 8.98 11.11
C LEU A 112 -11.62 9.78 9.96
N GLY A 113 -10.77 10.26 9.02
CA GLY A 113 -11.21 11.08 7.91
C GLY A 113 -11.38 12.56 8.23
N ALA A 114 -10.97 13.02 9.42
CA ALA A 114 -10.99 14.43 9.76
C ALA A 114 -9.84 15.17 9.02
N PRO A 115 -10.11 16.33 8.40
CA PRO A 115 -9.09 17.06 7.64
C PRO A 115 -8.02 17.67 8.55
N ILE A 116 -6.76 17.51 8.17
CA ILE A 116 -5.59 18.07 8.87
C ILE A 116 -4.74 18.99 7.98
N ASP A 117 -5.24 19.31 6.78
CA ASP A 117 -4.56 20.12 5.76
C ASP A 117 -4.85 21.63 5.86
N GLY A 118 -5.68 22.05 6.79
CA GLY A 118 -6.06 23.45 6.96
C GLY A 118 -7.02 24.00 5.89
N LYS A 119 -7.54 23.14 5.01
CA LYS A 119 -8.44 23.53 3.90
C LYS A 119 -9.94 23.52 4.31
N GLY A 120 -10.24 23.47 5.60
CA GLY A 120 -11.61 23.41 6.12
C GLY A 120 -12.20 22.00 6.12
N GLU A 121 -13.46 21.87 6.55
CA GLU A 121 -14.15 20.59 6.67
C GLU A 121 -14.38 19.92 5.31
N VAL A 122 -14.39 18.58 5.31
CA VAL A 122 -14.76 17.79 4.13
C VAL A 122 -16.28 17.73 4.03
N GLN A 123 -16.81 18.29 2.96
CA GLN A 123 -18.26 18.34 2.72
C GLN A 123 -18.72 17.03 2.07
N THR A 124 -19.04 16.04 2.89
CA THR A 124 -19.65 14.78 2.43
C THR A 124 -20.60 14.23 3.47
N ASP A 125 -21.76 13.77 3.02
CA ASP A 125 -22.75 13.07 3.85
C ASP A 125 -22.61 11.53 3.74
N MET A 126 -21.64 11.06 2.93
CA MET A 126 -21.42 9.64 2.71
C MET A 126 -20.41 9.10 3.68
N THR A 127 -20.77 8.03 4.40
CA THR A 127 -19.91 7.28 5.27
C THR A 127 -19.82 5.82 4.87
N ALA A 128 -18.76 5.14 5.29
CA ALA A 128 -18.60 3.71 5.11
C ALA A 128 -17.98 3.08 6.37
N PRO A 129 -18.40 1.87 6.74
CA PRO A 129 -17.79 1.14 7.83
C PRO A 129 -16.29 0.94 7.61
N VAL A 130 -15.51 1.12 8.65
CA VAL A 130 -14.05 0.95 8.61
C VAL A 130 -13.68 -0.50 8.35
N GLU A 131 -14.37 -1.43 9.00
CA GLU A 131 -14.20 -2.87 8.75
C GLU A 131 -15.33 -3.39 7.87
N LYS A 132 -14.97 -3.98 6.73
CA LYS A 132 -15.89 -4.59 5.77
C LYS A 132 -15.38 -5.97 5.36
N VAL A 133 -16.31 -6.83 4.98
CA VAL A 133 -15.99 -8.12 4.38
C VAL A 133 -15.52 -7.91 2.94
N ALA A 134 -14.42 -8.56 2.56
CA ALA A 134 -13.89 -8.52 1.20
C ALA A 134 -14.91 -9.07 0.18
N PRO A 135 -14.85 -8.64 -1.10
CA PRO A 135 -15.67 -9.20 -2.17
C PRO A 135 -15.49 -10.72 -2.27
N GLY A 136 -16.60 -11.45 -2.33
CA GLY A 136 -16.60 -12.91 -2.48
C GLY A 136 -16.06 -13.37 -3.85
N VAL A 137 -15.80 -14.67 -3.98
CA VAL A 137 -15.20 -15.26 -5.20
C VAL A 137 -16.03 -14.97 -6.46
N ILE A 138 -17.35 -15.07 -6.37
CA ILE A 138 -18.27 -14.84 -7.50
C ILE A 138 -18.26 -13.39 -7.97
N SER A 139 -18.00 -12.45 -7.07
CA SER A 139 -17.98 -11.01 -7.36
C SER A 139 -16.66 -10.53 -7.98
N ARG A 140 -15.65 -11.39 -8.02
CA ARG A 140 -14.32 -11.03 -8.55
C ARG A 140 -14.24 -11.26 -10.05
N LYS A 141 -13.47 -10.41 -10.71
CA LYS A 141 -13.06 -10.55 -12.11
C LYS A 141 -11.57 -10.78 -12.18
N SER A 142 -11.11 -11.50 -13.21
CA SER A 142 -9.68 -11.70 -13.46
C SER A 142 -8.95 -10.38 -13.67
N VAL A 143 -7.72 -10.31 -13.18
CA VAL A 143 -6.85 -9.15 -13.36
C VAL A 143 -6.20 -9.23 -14.75
N ASP A 144 -6.64 -8.37 -15.66
CA ASP A 144 -6.24 -8.36 -17.09
C ASP A 144 -5.93 -6.95 -17.61
N GLN A 145 -5.93 -5.94 -16.74
CA GLN A 145 -5.59 -4.57 -17.09
C GLN A 145 -4.41 -4.09 -16.26
N PRO A 146 -3.42 -3.42 -16.87
CA PRO A 146 -2.24 -2.94 -16.14
C PRO A 146 -2.55 -1.73 -15.26
N VAL A 147 -1.82 -1.63 -14.15
CA VAL A 147 -1.49 -0.38 -13.48
C VAL A 147 -0.05 -0.07 -13.86
N GLN A 148 0.14 0.86 -14.78
CA GLN A 148 1.48 1.29 -15.17
C GLN A 148 2.09 2.16 -14.07
N LEU A 149 3.25 1.77 -13.55
CA LEU A 149 3.97 2.56 -12.57
C LEU A 149 4.86 3.61 -13.22
N GLY A 150 5.15 3.45 -14.50
CA GLY A 150 6.10 4.29 -15.22
C GLY A 150 7.56 3.98 -14.87
N ILE A 151 7.83 2.86 -14.22
CA ILE A 151 9.16 2.42 -13.81
C ILE A 151 9.59 1.25 -14.68
N LYS A 152 10.61 1.46 -15.53
CA LYS A 152 11.10 0.47 -16.51
C LYS A 152 11.30 -0.91 -15.91
N ALA A 153 12.01 -0.98 -14.79
CA ALA A 153 12.33 -2.23 -14.13
C ALA A 153 11.08 -2.97 -13.62
N VAL A 154 10.09 -2.25 -13.09
CA VAL A 154 8.87 -2.84 -12.54
C VAL A 154 7.93 -3.26 -13.65
N ASP A 155 7.54 -2.34 -14.53
CA ASP A 155 6.52 -2.59 -15.55
C ASP A 155 6.94 -3.66 -16.56
N SER A 156 8.27 -3.79 -16.82
CA SER A 156 8.80 -4.83 -17.73
C SER A 156 8.93 -6.21 -17.09
N MET A 157 9.32 -6.30 -15.80
CA MET A 157 9.71 -7.56 -15.16
C MET A 157 8.73 -8.06 -14.09
N VAL A 158 8.04 -7.14 -13.41
CA VAL A 158 7.12 -7.42 -12.29
C VAL A 158 5.84 -6.61 -12.46
N PRO A 159 5.08 -6.82 -13.54
CA PRO A 159 3.92 -5.99 -13.87
C PRO A 159 2.81 -6.14 -12.84
N ILE A 160 2.12 -5.02 -12.59
CA ILE A 160 1.02 -4.93 -11.63
C ILE A 160 -0.28 -4.69 -12.39
N GLY A 161 -1.32 -5.43 -12.04
CA GLY A 161 -2.65 -5.29 -12.62
C GLY A 161 -3.66 -4.62 -11.69
N ARG A 162 -4.71 -4.07 -12.28
CA ARG A 162 -5.81 -3.43 -11.55
C ARG A 162 -6.56 -4.46 -10.71
N GLY A 163 -6.52 -4.27 -9.39
CA GLY A 163 -7.09 -5.19 -8.40
C GLY A 163 -6.08 -6.19 -7.82
N GLN A 164 -4.81 -6.12 -8.20
CA GLN A 164 -3.73 -6.93 -7.64
C GLN A 164 -3.21 -6.36 -6.32
N ARG A 165 -2.63 -7.23 -5.50
CA ARG A 165 -1.89 -6.88 -4.28
C ARG A 165 -0.41 -7.17 -4.50
N GLU A 166 0.40 -6.16 -4.71
CA GLU A 166 1.84 -6.32 -4.93
C GLU A 166 2.61 -5.71 -3.76
N LEU A 167 3.40 -6.53 -3.08
CA LEU A 167 4.18 -6.12 -1.93
C LEU A 167 5.44 -5.37 -2.37
N ILE A 168 5.73 -4.23 -1.74
CA ILE A 168 7.03 -3.56 -1.84
C ILE A 168 7.80 -3.84 -0.54
N ILE A 169 8.90 -4.58 -0.62
CA ILE A 169 9.62 -5.06 0.55
C ILE A 169 11.12 -4.74 0.44
N GLY A 170 11.75 -4.40 1.55
CA GLY A 170 13.18 -4.11 1.64
C GLY A 170 13.55 -3.36 2.89
N ASP A 171 14.84 -3.18 3.11
CA ASP A 171 15.37 -2.46 4.28
C ASP A 171 15.03 -0.98 4.27
N ARG A 172 15.28 -0.32 5.39
CA ARG A 172 15.08 1.13 5.50
C ARG A 172 15.91 1.88 4.45
N GLN A 173 15.33 2.91 3.85
CA GLN A 173 15.97 3.79 2.85
C GLN A 173 16.39 3.11 1.54
N THR A 174 15.80 1.99 1.15
CA THR A 174 16.04 1.34 -0.15
C THR A 174 15.21 1.87 -1.31
N GLY A 175 14.36 2.88 -1.07
CA GLY A 175 13.55 3.51 -2.11
C GLY A 175 12.09 3.03 -2.20
N LYS A 176 11.57 2.30 -1.19
CA LYS A 176 10.18 1.80 -1.17
C LYS A 176 9.15 2.91 -1.39
N THR A 177 9.22 3.98 -0.61
CA THR A 177 8.33 5.14 -0.72
C THR A 177 8.49 5.85 -2.06
N ALA A 178 9.69 5.89 -2.65
CA ALA A 178 9.90 6.50 -3.96
C ALA A 178 9.14 5.77 -5.07
N ILE A 179 9.18 4.43 -5.10
CA ILE A 179 8.38 3.62 -6.03
C ILE A 179 6.88 3.89 -5.85
N ALA A 180 6.43 3.99 -4.60
CA ALA A 180 5.04 4.29 -4.29
C ALA A 180 4.60 5.67 -4.79
N ILE A 181 5.45 6.68 -4.64
CA ILE A 181 5.17 8.05 -5.12
C ILE A 181 5.19 8.09 -6.66
N ASP A 182 6.15 7.44 -7.31
CA ASP A 182 6.19 7.31 -8.77
C ASP A 182 4.92 6.64 -9.31
N ALA A 183 4.45 5.59 -8.64
CA ALA A 183 3.19 4.93 -8.99
C ALA A 183 2.00 5.89 -8.95
N ILE A 184 1.91 6.77 -7.94
CA ILE A 184 0.84 7.77 -7.82
C ILE A 184 0.99 8.85 -8.92
N ILE A 185 2.19 9.37 -9.12
CA ILE A 185 2.46 10.42 -10.12
C ILE A 185 2.04 9.93 -11.52
N ASN A 186 2.33 8.66 -11.83
CA ASN A 186 1.99 8.10 -13.13
C ASN A 186 0.46 7.87 -13.32
N GLN A 187 -0.33 7.89 -12.25
CA GLN A 187 -1.79 7.75 -12.35
C GLN A 187 -2.53 9.07 -12.61
N LYS A 188 -1.87 10.21 -12.61
CA LYS A 188 -2.48 11.54 -12.73
C LYS A 188 -3.51 11.64 -13.87
N ASP A 189 -3.17 11.11 -15.04
CA ASP A 189 -4.00 11.24 -16.26
C ASP A 189 -4.68 9.91 -16.67
N THR A 190 -4.63 8.89 -15.81
CA THR A 190 -5.18 7.55 -16.12
C THR A 190 -6.62 7.34 -15.62
N GLY A 191 -7.12 8.27 -14.81
CA GLY A 191 -8.43 8.16 -14.15
C GLY A 191 -8.43 7.27 -12.89
N VAL A 192 -7.29 6.63 -12.54
CA VAL A 192 -7.14 5.83 -11.32
C VAL A 192 -7.04 6.75 -10.10
N LYS A 193 -7.92 6.59 -9.13
CA LYS A 193 -7.90 7.35 -7.86
C LYS A 193 -6.84 6.78 -6.93
N CYS A 194 -6.04 7.65 -6.33
CA CYS A 194 -4.93 7.21 -5.49
C CYS A 194 -5.22 7.49 -4.01
N ILE A 195 -4.81 6.58 -3.14
CA ILE A 195 -4.85 6.75 -1.70
C ILE A 195 -3.47 6.41 -1.12
N TYR A 196 -2.85 7.37 -0.45
CA TYR A 196 -1.58 7.15 0.24
C TYR A 196 -1.81 7.13 1.74
N VAL A 197 -1.43 6.04 2.40
CA VAL A 197 -1.62 5.84 3.84
C VAL A 197 -0.27 5.89 4.55
N ALA A 198 -0.01 6.98 5.26
CA ALA A 198 1.19 7.14 6.08
C ALA A 198 0.96 6.58 7.48
N ILE A 199 1.67 5.49 7.84
CA ILE A 199 1.48 4.79 9.10
C ILE A 199 2.76 4.89 9.93
N GLY A 200 2.69 5.49 11.11
CA GLY A 200 3.82 5.59 12.02
C GLY A 200 5.03 6.36 11.48
N GLN A 201 4.83 7.21 10.49
CA GLN A 201 5.88 8.03 9.87
C GLN A 201 6.08 9.36 10.61
N LYS A 202 7.27 9.94 10.45
CA LYS A 202 7.56 11.28 10.96
C LYS A 202 6.77 12.32 10.18
N GLN A 203 6.25 13.34 10.86
CA GLN A 203 5.50 14.45 10.23
C GLN A 203 6.29 15.12 9.09
N SER A 204 7.61 15.28 9.26
CA SER A 204 8.48 15.84 8.20
C SER A 204 8.51 15.01 6.93
N SER A 205 8.49 13.67 7.06
CA SER A 205 8.46 12.76 5.91
C SER A 205 7.11 12.82 5.19
N ILE A 206 6.02 12.87 5.95
CA ILE A 206 4.66 13.01 5.41
C ILE A 206 4.52 14.34 4.65
N ALA A 207 4.99 15.43 5.26
CA ALA A 207 4.98 16.75 4.61
C ALA A 207 5.79 16.77 3.31
N GLN A 208 6.91 16.02 3.25
CA GLN A 208 7.70 15.89 2.02
C GLN A 208 6.92 15.12 0.94
N VAL A 209 6.25 14.03 1.29
CA VAL A 209 5.40 13.27 0.34
C VAL A 209 4.30 14.17 -0.23
N VAL A 210 3.56 14.87 0.62
CA VAL A 210 2.48 15.78 0.18
C VAL A 210 3.02 16.85 -0.76
N ARG A 211 4.13 17.52 -0.40
CA ARG A 211 4.76 18.53 -1.27
C ARG A 211 5.21 17.95 -2.61
N THR A 212 5.76 16.75 -2.62
CA THR A 212 6.16 16.07 -3.86
C THR A 212 4.94 15.82 -4.74
N LEU A 213 3.85 15.27 -4.19
CA LEU A 213 2.61 15.06 -4.94
C LEU A 213 2.01 16.36 -5.47
N GLU A 214 2.05 17.45 -4.69
CA GLU A 214 1.62 18.77 -5.13
C GLU A 214 2.50 19.31 -6.27
N GLN A 215 3.82 19.18 -6.14
CA GLN A 215 4.79 19.65 -7.15
C GLN A 215 4.57 18.98 -8.50
N TYR A 216 4.25 17.70 -8.52
CA TYR A 216 3.99 16.94 -9.75
C TYR A 216 2.52 16.99 -10.19
N GLY A 217 1.66 17.70 -9.46
CA GLY A 217 0.24 17.84 -9.77
C GLY A 217 -0.56 16.55 -9.60
N ALA A 218 -0.04 15.61 -8.80
CA ALA A 218 -0.70 14.32 -8.51
C ALA A 218 -1.60 14.40 -7.27
N MET A 219 -1.50 15.46 -6.47
CA MET A 219 -2.28 15.61 -5.24
C MET A 219 -3.78 15.71 -5.52
N GLU A 220 -4.20 16.33 -6.61
CA GLU A 220 -5.61 16.46 -6.99
C GLU A 220 -6.31 15.11 -7.18
N ASN A 221 -5.55 14.08 -7.56
CA ASN A 221 -6.03 12.71 -7.76
C ASN A 221 -5.67 11.78 -6.59
N THR A 222 -5.33 12.35 -5.42
CA THR A 222 -4.83 11.57 -4.28
C THR A 222 -5.49 11.98 -2.98
N ILE A 223 -5.89 10.99 -2.17
CA ILE A 223 -6.26 11.14 -0.77
C ILE A 223 -5.05 10.73 0.07
N VAL A 224 -4.63 11.57 1.01
CA VAL A 224 -3.55 11.22 1.95
C VAL A 224 -4.16 10.99 3.33
N VAL A 225 -4.03 9.77 3.85
CA VAL A 225 -4.49 9.37 5.19
C VAL A 225 -3.28 9.26 6.11
N VAL A 226 -3.32 9.96 7.24
CA VAL A 226 -2.16 10.10 8.12
C VAL A 226 -2.46 9.52 9.50
N ALA A 227 -1.60 8.59 9.93
CA ALA A 227 -1.41 8.20 11.32
C ALA A 227 0.09 8.32 11.64
N GLY A 228 0.50 9.46 12.16
CA GLY A 228 1.91 9.78 12.40
C GLY A 228 2.55 8.97 13.52
N ALA A 229 3.87 9.08 13.66
CA ALA A 229 4.61 8.38 14.71
C ALA A 229 4.28 8.89 16.14
N ALA A 230 3.72 10.08 16.25
CA ALA A 230 3.31 10.67 17.53
C ALA A 230 1.85 10.31 17.89
N ASP A 231 1.09 9.77 16.95
CA ASP A 231 -0.29 9.41 17.19
C ASP A 231 -0.40 8.09 17.97
N PRO A 232 -1.43 7.94 18.81
CA PRO A 232 -1.66 6.71 19.57
C PRO A 232 -1.73 5.47 18.69
N ALA A 233 -1.32 4.32 19.24
CA ALA A 233 -1.33 3.05 18.51
C ALA A 233 -2.71 2.71 17.88
N PRO A 234 -3.86 2.97 18.50
CA PRO A 234 -5.16 2.77 17.87
C PRO A 234 -5.35 3.50 16.55
N MET A 235 -4.85 4.73 16.42
CA MET A 235 -4.94 5.51 15.19
C MET A 235 -4.10 4.89 14.07
N GLN A 236 -2.89 4.41 14.40
CA GLN A 236 -2.03 3.70 13.45
C GLN A 236 -2.61 2.34 13.02
N TYR A 237 -3.34 1.68 13.92
CA TYR A 237 -4.04 0.43 13.62
C TYR A 237 -5.20 0.64 12.66
N ILE A 238 -6.03 1.67 12.87
CA ILE A 238 -7.25 1.94 12.09
C ILE A 238 -6.96 2.54 10.72
N ALA A 239 -5.94 3.39 10.59
CA ALA A 239 -5.66 4.13 9.35
C ALA A 239 -5.72 3.30 8.06
N PRO A 240 -5.11 2.09 7.96
CA PRO A 240 -5.19 1.28 6.76
C PRO A 240 -6.61 0.82 6.43
N PHE A 241 -7.41 0.48 7.43
CA PHE A 241 -8.79 0.03 7.25
C PHE A 241 -9.70 1.18 6.82
N ALA A 242 -9.55 2.35 7.43
CA ALA A 242 -10.25 3.57 7.06
C ALA A 242 -9.96 3.98 5.62
N ALA A 243 -8.68 4.04 5.27
CA ALA A 243 -8.24 4.32 3.90
C ALA A 243 -8.73 3.26 2.90
N GLY A 244 -8.76 1.99 3.31
CA GLY A 244 -9.35 0.90 2.53
C GLY A 244 -10.81 1.17 2.18
N SER A 245 -11.62 1.66 3.14
CA SER A 245 -13.02 2.03 2.89
C SER A 245 -13.16 3.21 1.93
N MET A 246 -12.23 4.18 1.99
CA MET A 246 -12.20 5.30 1.03
C MET A 246 -11.88 4.80 -0.40
N GLY A 247 -10.95 3.86 -0.54
CA GLY A 247 -10.63 3.24 -1.83
C GLY A 247 -11.73 2.34 -2.38
N GLU A 248 -12.41 1.59 -1.51
CA GLU A 248 -13.54 0.74 -1.88
C GLU A 248 -14.73 1.53 -2.41
N TYR A 249 -14.93 2.76 -1.96
CA TYR A 249 -15.98 3.63 -2.49
C TYR A 249 -15.85 3.77 -4.02
N PHE A 250 -14.65 4.01 -4.53
CA PHE A 250 -14.42 4.14 -5.98
C PHE A 250 -14.57 2.80 -6.68
N ARG A 251 -14.01 1.72 -6.14
CA ARG A 251 -14.16 0.36 -6.68
C ARG A 251 -15.63 -0.03 -6.79
N ASP A 252 -16.40 0.16 -5.73
CA ASP A 252 -17.81 -0.25 -5.65
C ASP A 252 -18.69 0.59 -6.59
N LYS A 253 -18.23 1.77 -6.99
CA LYS A 253 -18.86 2.67 -7.98
C LYS A 253 -18.47 2.37 -9.44
N GLY A 254 -17.60 1.38 -9.65
CA GLY A 254 -17.13 0.99 -10.98
C GLY A 254 -16.00 1.85 -11.51
N GLU A 255 -15.16 2.37 -10.61
CA GLU A 255 -13.94 3.11 -10.91
C GLU A 255 -12.72 2.30 -10.44
N ASP A 256 -11.53 2.76 -10.81
CA ASP A 256 -10.28 2.14 -10.42
C ASP A 256 -9.57 2.97 -9.36
N ALA A 257 -9.11 2.31 -8.31
CA ALA A 257 -8.34 2.95 -7.25
C ALA A 257 -7.03 2.19 -6.97
N LEU A 258 -6.01 2.94 -6.55
CA LEU A 258 -4.71 2.47 -6.11
C LEU A 258 -4.49 2.91 -4.67
N ILE A 259 -4.26 1.97 -3.76
CA ILE A 259 -3.97 2.26 -2.36
C ILE A 259 -2.56 1.80 -1.99
N ILE A 260 -1.84 2.67 -1.31
CA ILE A 260 -0.47 2.43 -0.82
C ILE A 260 -0.49 2.46 0.69
N TYR A 261 -0.01 1.39 1.33
CA TYR A 261 0.11 1.30 2.79
C TYR A 261 1.59 1.44 3.20
N ASP A 262 2.00 2.61 3.63
CA ASP A 262 3.39 2.93 3.99
C ASP A 262 3.54 3.21 5.50
N ASP A 263 3.84 2.22 6.38
CA ASP A 263 4.04 0.79 6.10
C ASP A 263 3.22 -0.11 7.05
N LEU A 264 2.92 -1.31 6.60
CA LEU A 264 2.18 -2.29 7.40
C LEU A 264 3.02 -2.91 8.54
N SER A 265 4.35 -2.80 8.50
CA SER A 265 5.21 -3.20 9.62
C SER A 265 4.88 -2.40 10.88
N LYS A 266 4.64 -1.09 10.72
CA LYS A 266 4.25 -0.22 11.83
C LYS A 266 2.84 -0.46 12.31
N GLN A 267 1.91 -0.77 11.40
CA GLN A 267 0.57 -1.23 11.80
C GLN A 267 0.65 -2.49 12.68
N ALA A 268 1.47 -3.46 12.29
CA ALA A 268 1.65 -4.68 13.08
C ALA A 268 2.25 -4.38 14.47
N VAL A 269 3.21 -3.46 14.55
CA VAL A 269 3.79 -3.01 15.85
C VAL A 269 2.74 -2.34 16.72
N ALA A 270 1.91 -1.45 16.16
CA ALA A 270 0.80 -0.81 16.88
C ALA A 270 -0.20 -1.86 17.39
N TYR A 271 -0.56 -2.84 16.55
CA TYR A 271 -1.46 -3.94 16.94
C TYR A 271 -0.87 -4.82 18.03
N ARG A 272 0.44 -5.11 17.99
CA ARG A 272 1.15 -5.80 19.06
C ARG A 272 1.08 -5.05 20.37
N GLN A 273 1.35 -3.74 20.36
CA GLN A 273 1.26 -2.89 21.55
C GLN A 273 -0.15 -2.93 22.16
N MET A 274 -1.18 -2.72 21.36
CA MET A 274 -2.58 -2.78 21.81
C MET A 274 -2.94 -4.15 22.40
N SER A 275 -2.53 -5.22 21.72
CA SER A 275 -2.82 -6.59 22.15
C SER A 275 -2.17 -6.94 23.49
N LEU A 276 -0.95 -6.49 23.74
CA LEU A 276 -0.25 -6.67 25.02
C LEU A 276 -0.94 -5.88 26.15
N LEU A 277 -1.38 -4.64 25.88
CA LEU A 277 -2.13 -3.84 26.86
C LEU A 277 -3.50 -4.44 27.18
N LEU A 278 -4.15 -5.07 26.17
CA LEU A 278 -5.39 -5.82 26.35
C LEU A 278 -5.16 -7.22 26.97
N ARG A 279 -3.93 -7.56 27.35
CA ARG A 279 -3.52 -8.85 27.94
C ARG A 279 -3.81 -10.06 27.06
N ARG A 280 -3.84 -9.89 25.75
CA ARG A 280 -3.91 -11.03 24.84
C ARG A 280 -2.59 -11.80 24.86
N PRO A 281 -2.61 -13.15 24.82
CA PRO A 281 -1.39 -13.94 24.90
C PRO A 281 -0.49 -13.67 23.69
N PRO A 282 0.81 -13.36 23.91
CA PRO A 282 1.75 -13.13 22.82
C PRO A 282 2.19 -14.45 22.16
N GLY A 283 2.38 -14.41 20.84
CA GLY A 283 2.97 -15.47 20.05
C GLY A 283 4.42 -15.14 19.62
N ARG A 284 4.79 -15.57 18.41
CA ARG A 284 6.13 -15.33 17.84
C ARG A 284 6.43 -13.82 17.78
N GLU A 285 7.62 -13.42 18.20
CA GLU A 285 8.08 -12.02 18.25
C GLU A 285 7.15 -11.11 19.07
N ALA A 286 6.43 -11.69 20.05
CA ALA A 286 5.41 -11.05 20.86
C ALA A 286 4.19 -10.51 20.08
N TYR A 287 4.01 -10.86 18.82
CA TYR A 287 2.78 -10.56 18.07
C TYR A 287 1.61 -11.44 18.56
N PRO A 288 0.37 -10.93 18.52
CA PRO A 288 -0.79 -11.76 18.80
C PRO A 288 -0.98 -12.80 17.69
N GLY A 289 -1.64 -13.94 18.04
CA GLY A 289 -1.83 -15.05 17.11
C GLY A 289 -2.64 -14.71 15.86
N ASP A 290 -3.41 -13.64 15.89
CA ASP A 290 -4.26 -13.17 14.80
C ASP A 290 -3.65 -12.06 13.93
N VAL A 291 -2.34 -11.79 14.05
CA VAL A 291 -1.67 -10.77 13.22
C VAL A 291 -1.70 -11.12 11.72
N PHE A 292 -1.72 -12.41 11.37
CA PHE A 292 -1.96 -12.82 9.98
C PHE A 292 -3.34 -12.36 9.51
N TYR A 293 -4.36 -12.57 10.32
CA TYR A 293 -5.73 -12.16 10.02
C TYR A 293 -5.88 -10.63 9.94
N LEU A 294 -5.10 -9.87 10.71
CA LEU A 294 -5.03 -8.41 10.58
C LEU A 294 -4.73 -7.97 9.15
N HIS A 295 -3.66 -8.48 8.56
CA HIS A 295 -3.23 -8.11 7.22
C HIS A 295 -4.06 -8.81 6.12
N SER A 296 -4.48 -10.06 6.32
CA SER A 296 -5.25 -10.78 5.31
C SER A 296 -6.63 -10.17 5.10
N ARG A 297 -7.37 -9.83 6.17
CA ARG A 297 -8.68 -9.19 6.02
C ARG A 297 -8.60 -7.77 5.43
N LEU A 298 -7.48 -7.06 5.62
CA LEU A 298 -7.22 -5.78 4.98
C LEU A 298 -6.93 -5.96 3.49
N LEU A 299 -5.96 -6.80 3.15
CA LEU A 299 -5.45 -6.94 1.78
C LEU A 299 -6.42 -7.70 0.87
N GLU A 300 -7.24 -8.62 1.40
CA GLU A 300 -8.29 -9.29 0.61
C GLU A 300 -9.39 -8.34 0.12
N ARG A 301 -9.52 -7.15 0.71
CA ARG A 301 -10.43 -6.10 0.24
C ARG A 301 -9.97 -5.49 -1.10
N ALA A 302 -8.66 -5.56 -1.41
CA ALA A 302 -8.14 -5.21 -2.71
C ALA A 302 -8.50 -6.31 -3.72
N ALA A 303 -9.27 -5.94 -4.73
CA ALA A 303 -9.77 -6.86 -5.74
C ALA A 303 -10.26 -6.10 -6.97
N ARG A 304 -10.35 -6.79 -8.09
CA ARG A 304 -11.15 -6.36 -9.23
C ARG A 304 -12.53 -7.00 -9.13
N VAL A 305 -13.57 -6.21 -9.24
CA VAL A 305 -14.96 -6.65 -9.15
C VAL A 305 -15.65 -6.62 -10.52
N ASN A 306 -16.58 -7.54 -10.71
CA ASN A 306 -17.34 -7.67 -11.96
C ASN A 306 -18.51 -6.66 -12.06
N GLU A 307 -19.15 -6.64 -13.22
CA GLU A 307 -20.23 -5.72 -13.55
C GLU A 307 -21.45 -5.91 -12.65
N GLU A 308 -21.79 -7.15 -12.30
CA GLU A 308 -22.94 -7.49 -11.44
C GLU A 308 -22.74 -6.96 -10.00
N TYR A 309 -21.52 -7.02 -9.51
CA TYR A 309 -21.17 -6.47 -8.19
C TYR A 309 -21.38 -4.94 -8.18
N VAL A 310 -20.87 -4.24 -9.20
CA VAL A 310 -21.00 -2.77 -9.33
C VAL A 310 -22.47 -2.38 -9.47
N GLU A 311 -23.24 -3.06 -10.32
CA GLU A 311 -24.66 -2.79 -10.51
C GLU A 311 -25.44 -2.95 -9.20
N LYS A 312 -25.14 -3.99 -8.43
CA LYS A 312 -25.77 -4.24 -7.13
C LYS A 312 -25.43 -3.14 -6.11
N HIS A 313 -24.16 -2.71 -6.03
CA HIS A 313 -23.71 -1.71 -5.04
C HIS A 313 -24.15 -0.29 -5.38
N THR A 314 -24.39 -0.02 -6.65
CA THR A 314 -24.93 1.27 -7.13
C THR A 314 -26.45 1.26 -7.31
N ASN A 315 -27.16 0.25 -6.80
CA ASN A 315 -28.61 0.09 -6.94
C ASN A 315 -29.10 0.19 -8.39
N GLY A 316 -28.27 -0.27 -9.34
CA GLY A 316 -28.58 -0.25 -10.78
C GLY A 316 -28.28 1.07 -11.51
N GLU A 317 -27.68 2.05 -10.83
CA GLU A 317 -27.29 3.33 -11.45
C GLU A 317 -26.12 3.16 -12.42
N VAL A 318 -25.16 2.29 -12.09
CA VAL A 318 -23.99 2.00 -12.93
C VAL A 318 -24.08 0.59 -13.49
N LYS A 319 -24.11 0.47 -14.82
CA LYS A 319 -24.21 -0.82 -15.55
C LYS A 319 -23.04 -1.04 -16.49
N GLY A 320 -22.63 -2.30 -16.62
CA GLY A 320 -21.60 -2.70 -17.58
C GLY A 320 -20.19 -2.17 -17.26
N LYS A 321 -19.95 -1.71 -16.03
CA LYS A 321 -18.64 -1.27 -15.56
C LYS A 321 -18.09 -2.23 -14.52
N THR A 322 -16.77 -2.42 -14.57
CA THR A 322 -16.01 -3.10 -13.53
C THR A 322 -15.31 -2.07 -12.66
N GLY A 323 -15.01 -2.41 -11.42
CA GLY A 323 -14.22 -1.56 -10.54
C GLY A 323 -13.00 -2.32 -10.00
N SER A 324 -11.98 -1.60 -9.57
CA SER A 324 -10.82 -2.23 -8.95
C SER A 324 -10.26 -1.41 -7.78
N LEU A 325 -9.68 -2.13 -6.82
CA LEU A 325 -8.83 -1.57 -5.78
C LEU A 325 -7.51 -2.35 -5.80
N THR A 326 -6.46 -1.70 -6.26
CA THR A 326 -5.10 -2.25 -6.30
C THR A 326 -4.36 -1.85 -5.04
N ALA A 327 -3.69 -2.77 -4.37
CA ALA A 327 -2.96 -2.50 -3.14
C ALA A 327 -1.45 -2.67 -3.32
N LEU A 328 -0.69 -1.67 -2.88
CA LEU A 328 0.76 -1.71 -2.73
C LEU A 328 1.12 -1.59 -1.25
N PRO A 329 1.06 -2.69 -0.48
CA PRO A 329 1.57 -2.70 0.88
C PRO A 329 3.08 -2.58 0.88
N ILE A 330 3.61 -1.82 1.85
CA ILE A 330 5.04 -1.70 2.10
C ILE A 330 5.37 -2.43 3.39
N ILE A 331 6.43 -3.25 3.36
CA ILE A 331 7.01 -3.92 4.52
C ILE A 331 8.49 -3.54 4.64
N GLU A 332 8.91 -3.16 5.85
CA GLU A 332 10.30 -2.89 6.18
C GLU A 332 10.95 -4.15 6.73
N THR A 333 12.09 -4.56 6.12
CA THR A 333 12.94 -5.62 6.63
C THR A 333 14.11 -5.05 7.45
N GLN A 334 14.77 -5.91 8.19
CA GLN A 334 16.02 -5.60 8.89
C GLN A 334 17.13 -6.51 8.35
N ALA A 335 18.18 -5.91 7.79
CA ALA A 335 19.31 -6.63 7.20
C ALA A 335 18.89 -7.67 6.12
N GLY A 336 17.85 -7.35 5.34
CA GLY A 336 17.35 -8.22 4.28
C GLY A 336 16.59 -9.47 4.76
N ASP A 337 16.28 -9.59 6.06
CA ASP A 337 15.60 -10.77 6.61
C ASP A 337 14.13 -10.82 6.21
N VAL A 338 13.83 -11.56 5.15
CA VAL A 338 12.47 -11.86 4.69
C VAL A 338 11.82 -13.02 5.45
N SER A 339 12.59 -13.73 6.29
CA SER A 339 12.09 -14.88 7.08
C SER A 339 11.45 -14.46 8.42
N ALA A 340 11.52 -13.17 8.77
CA ALA A 340 10.85 -12.60 9.93
C ALA A 340 9.34 -12.79 9.86
N PHE A 341 8.65 -12.69 10.99
CA PHE A 341 7.26 -13.12 11.11
C PHE A 341 6.29 -12.29 10.24
N VAL A 342 6.37 -10.96 10.31
CA VAL A 342 5.47 -10.08 9.52
C VAL A 342 5.76 -10.16 8.01
N PRO A 343 7.02 -10.09 7.53
CA PRO A 343 7.34 -10.27 6.12
C PRO A 343 6.78 -11.55 5.52
N THR A 344 7.02 -12.71 6.17
CA THR A 344 6.51 -14.02 5.67
C THR A 344 5.01 -14.06 5.56
N ASN A 345 4.29 -13.48 6.52
CA ASN A 345 2.84 -13.40 6.48
C ASN A 345 2.35 -12.59 5.28
N VAL A 346 2.90 -11.40 5.07
CA VAL A 346 2.44 -10.51 3.98
C VAL A 346 2.83 -11.04 2.61
N ILE A 347 4.01 -11.64 2.44
CA ILE A 347 4.41 -12.33 1.20
C ILE A 347 3.40 -13.43 0.82
N SER A 348 2.89 -14.16 1.82
CA SER A 348 1.91 -15.23 1.56
C SER A 348 0.52 -14.72 1.18
N ILE A 349 0.13 -13.52 1.64
CA ILE A 349 -1.17 -12.90 1.37
C ILE A 349 -1.18 -12.22 -0.01
N THR A 350 -0.05 -11.66 -0.43
CA THR A 350 0.06 -10.85 -1.65
C THR A 350 0.21 -11.69 -2.92
N ASP A 351 -0.05 -11.07 -4.07
CA ASP A 351 0.04 -11.69 -5.39
C ASP A 351 1.42 -11.53 -6.04
N GLY A 352 2.43 -11.29 -5.24
CA GLY A 352 3.82 -11.10 -5.60
C GLY A 352 4.50 -10.03 -4.76
N GLN A 353 5.78 -9.79 -5.07
CA GLN A 353 6.60 -8.80 -4.37
C GLN A 353 7.63 -8.13 -5.26
N ILE A 354 7.87 -6.85 -5.02
CA ILE A 354 9.01 -6.08 -5.48
C ILE A 354 10.01 -6.04 -4.31
N PHE A 355 11.11 -6.75 -4.45
CA PHE A 355 12.16 -6.80 -3.43
C PHE A 355 13.25 -5.78 -3.72
N LEU A 356 13.51 -4.90 -2.75
CA LEU A 356 14.54 -3.87 -2.83
C LEU A 356 15.72 -4.23 -1.93
N GLU A 357 16.89 -4.33 -2.53
CA GLU A 357 18.11 -4.78 -1.86
C GLU A 357 19.05 -3.62 -1.54
N SER A 358 19.56 -3.59 -0.31
CA SER A 358 20.47 -2.53 0.16
C SER A 358 21.81 -2.53 -0.57
N SER A 359 22.32 -3.68 -0.98
CA SER A 359 23.57 -3.81 -1.74
C SER A 359 23.44 -3.17 -3.12
N LEU A 360 22.34 -3.42 -3.83
CA LEU A 360 22.03 -2.79 -5.12
C LEU A 360 21.85 -1.28 -4.99
N PHE A 361 21.18 -0.84 -3.92
CA PHE A 361 21.02 0.59 -3.65
C PHE A 361 22.37 1.28 -3.43
N SER A 362 23.25 0.65 -2.66
CA SER A 362 24.59 1.18 -2.34
C SER A 362 25.52 1.17 -3.55
N SER A 363 25.36 0.22 -4.49
CA SER A 363 26.09 0.19 -5.76
C SER A 363 25.60 1.22 -6.78
N GLY A 364 24.52 1.97 -6.46
CA GLY A 364 23.97 3.00 -7.34
C GLY A 364 22.93 2.51 -8.33
N LEU A 365 22.48 1.25 -8.25
CA LEU A 365 21.36 0.74 -9.02
C LEU A 365 20.05 1.25 -8.39
N LYS A 366 19.33 2.13 -9.09
CA LYS A 366 18.07 2.72 -8.64
C LYS A 366 17.04 2.71 -9.76
N PRO A 367 15.86 2.09 -9.54
CA PRO A 367 15.42 1.40 -8.31
C PRO A 367 16.27 0.17 -8.00
N ALA A 368 16.50 -0.07 -6.70
CA ALA A 368 17.34 -1.17 -6.22
C ALA A 368 16.60 -2.52 -6.21
N MET A 369 15.82 -2.78 -7.25
CA MET A 369 14.99 -3.97 -7.37
C MET A 369 15.83 -5.18 -7.76
N ASP A 370 15.70 -6.25 -7.00
CA ASP A 370 16.24 -7.55 -7.37
C ASP A 370 15.27 -8.30 -8.31
N PRO A 371 15.58 -8.45 -9.61
CA PRO A 371 14.71 -9.14 -10.56
C PRO A 371 14.65 -10.66 -10.35
N GLY A 372 15.58 -11.25 -9.59
CA GLY A 372 15.62 -12.69 -9.31
C GLY A 372 14.58 -13.15 -8.30
N ILE A 373 14.36 -12.33 -7.26
CA ILE A 373 13.42 -12.64 -6.18
C ILE A 373 12.14 -11.79 -6.23
N SER A 374 12.08 -10.81 -7.12
CA SER A 374 10.86 -10.04 -7.37
C SER A 374 9.97 -10.81 -8.36
N VAL A 375 8.70 -10.97 -8.00
CA VAL A 375 7.74 -11.80 -8.73
C VAL A 375 6.37 -11.14 -8.77
N SER A 376 5.72 -11.14 -9.94
CA SER A 376 4.29 -10.89 -10.07
C SER A 376 3.58 -12.20 -10.45
N ARG A 377 2.58 -12.61 -9.66
CA ARG A 377 1.77 -13.81 -9.95
C ARG A 377 0.75 -13.58 -11.05
N VAL A 378 0.42 -12.34 -11.37
CA VAL A 378 -0.43 -11.97 -12.51
C VAL A 378 0.38 -11.95 -13.81
N GLY A 379 1.58 -11.41 -13.77
CA GLY A 379 2.53 -11.44 -14.87
C GLY A 379 2.01 -10.78 -16.15
N GLY A 380 2.29 -11.38 -17.29
CA GLY A 380 1.97 -10.82 -18.61
C GLY A 380 0.50 -10.59 -18.93
N ALA A 381 -0.45 -11.05 -18.09
CA ALA A 381 -1.86 -10.69 -18.22
C ALA A 381 -2.12 -9.21 -17.86
N ALA A 382 -1.23 -8.62 -17.05
CA ALA A 382 -1.27 -7.22 -16.62
C ALA A 382 -0.26 -6.35 -17.39
N GLN A 383 0.09 -6.70 -18.62
CA GLN A 383 0.98 -5.91 -19.48
C GLN A 383 0.30 -5.53 -20.78
N VAL A 384 0.54 -4.32 -21.24
CA VAL A 384 0.20 -3.92 -22.60
C VAL A 384 1.08 -4.70 -23.62
N PRO A 385 0.60 -4.96 -24.85
CA PRO A 385 1.28 -5.82 -25.81
C PRO A 385 2.75 -5.49 -26.05
N ILE A 386 3.11 -4.21 -26.19
CA ILE A 386 4.50 -3.78 -26.41
C ILE A 386 5.42 -4.15 -25.25
N ILE A 387 5.01 -3.87 -24.02
CA ILE A 387 5.80 -4.17 -22.81
C ILE A 387 5.90 -5.68 -22.62
N LYS A 388 4.80 -6.41 -22.84
CA LYS A 388 4.78 -7.88 -22.74
C LYS A 388 5.76 -8.53 -23.71
N LYS A 389 5.81 -8.06 -24.96
CA LYS A 389 6.66 -8.66 -26.01
C LYS A 389 8.13 -8.34 -25.78
N LEU A 390 8.45 -7.12 -25.37
CA LEU A 390 9.83 -6.64 -25.24
C LEU A 390 10.43 -6.88 -23.85
N GLY A 391 9.61 -6.86 -22.79
CA GLY A 391 10.08 -7.03 -21.40
C GLY A 391 10.68 -8.40 -21.09
N GLY A 392 10.21 -9.45 -21.76
CA GLY A 392 10.75 -10.81 -21.58
C GLY A 392 12.24 -10.92 -21.89
N GLY A 393 12.72 -10.23 -22.93
CA GLY A 393 14.13 -10.18 -23.30
C GLY A 393 15.01 -9.57 -22.20
N ILE A 394 14.55 -8.50 -21.58
CA ILE A 394 15.26 -7.81 -20.49
C ILE A 394 15.42 -8.72 -19.26
N LYS A 395 14.34 -9.39 -18.85
CA LYS A 395 14.38 -10.31 -17.70
C LYS A 395 15.37 -11.44 -17.94
N THR A 396 15.38 -12.00 -19.15
CA THR A 396 16.30 -13.08 -19.54
C THR A 396 17.75 -12.60 -19.55
N ALA A 397 18.02 -11.42 -20.14
CA ALA A 397 19.36 -10.84 -20.19
C ALA A 397 19.93 -10.57 -18.78
N LEU A 398 19.12 -10.02 -17.87
CA LEU A 398 19.55 -9.78 -16.48
C LEU A 398 19.77 -11.07 -15.69
N ALA A 399 18.96 -12.11 -15.91
CA ALA A 399 19.17 -13.41 -15.29
C ALA A 399 20.49 -14.04 -15.74
N GLN A 400 20.75 -14.07 -17.04
CA GLN A 400 22.01 -14.57 -17.61
C GLN A 400 23.22 -13.76 -17.12
N TYR A 401 23.10 -12.43 -17.09
CA TYR A 401 24.15 -11.57 -16.59
C TYR A 401 24.55 -11.93 -15.15
N ARG A 402 23.58 -12.11 -14.26
CA ARG A 402 23.86 -12.45 -12.84
C ARG A 402 24.54 -13.79 -12.67
N GLU A 403 24.13 -14.79 -13.44
CA GLU A 403 24.80 -16.09 -13.43
C GLU A 403 26.26 -15.95 -13.87
N LEU A 404 26.50 -15.24 -14.96
CA LEU A 404 27.85 -15.06 -15.51
C LEU A 404 28.73 -14.14 -14.66
N GLU A 405 28.17 -13.08 -14.04
CA GLU A 405 28.90 -12.16 -13.17
C GLU A 405 29.53 -12.91 -11.97
N ALA A 406 28.77 -13.83 -11.38
CA ALA A 406 29.28 -14.66 -10.28
C ALA A 406 30.47 -15.54 -10.70
N PHE A 407 30.45 -16.06 -11.94
CA PHE A 407 31.54 -16.85 -12.50
C PHE A 407 32.72 -16.00 -12.99
N ALA A 408 32.44 -14.82 -13.56
CA ALA A 408 33.46 -13.92 -14.11
C ALA A 408 34.49 -13.47 -13.07
N GLN A 409 34.12 -13.41 -11.81
CA GLN A 409 35.04 -13.08 -10.70
C GLN A 409 36.10 -14.16 -10.46
N PHE A 410 35.86 -15.41 -10.90
CA PHE A 410 36.72 -16.56 -10.63
C PHE A 410 37.37 -17.17 -11.89
N ALA A 411 36.89 -16.81 -13.08
CA ALA A 411 37.35 -17.41 -14.35
C ALA A 411 38.15 -16.41 -15.18
N SER A 412 39.42 -16.71 -15.42
CA SER A 412 40.30 -15.89 -16.28
C SER A 412 39.99 -15.97 -17.78
N ASP A 413 39.31 -17.02 -18.24
CA ASP A 413 39.04 -17.29 -19.64
C ASP A 413 37.54 -17.57 -19.88
N LEU A 414 36.79 -16.50 -20.17
CA LEU A 414 35.44 -16.61 -20.71
C LEU A 414 35.51 -16.72 -22.25
N ASP A 415 34.65 -17.54 -22.84
CA ASP A 415 34.46 -17.58 -24.29
C ASP A 415 33.81 -16.25 -24.81
N GLU A 416 33.89 -16.03 -26.13
CA GLU A 416 33.37 -14.80 -26.74
C GLU A 416 31.88 -14.61 -26.52
N ALA A 417 31.09 -15.68 -26.55
CA ALA A 417 29.65 -15.60 -26.34
C ALA A 417 29.29 -15.18 -24.90
N SER A 418 30.02 -15.71 -23.91
CA SER A 418 29.85 -15.31 -22.50
C SER A 418 30.28 -13.87 -22.25
N LYS A 419 31.32 -13.38 -22.92
CA LYS A 419 31.74 -11.97 -22.86
C LYS A 419 30.68 -11.06 -23.45
N GLU A 420 30.12 -11.39 -24.61
CA GLU A 420 29.05 -10.61 -25.24
C GLU A 420 27.80 -10.56 -24.36
N GLN A 421 27.41 -11.66 -23.70
CA GLN A 421 26.30 -11.70 -22.76
C GLN A 421 26.56 -10.84 -21.53
N LEU A 422 27.77 -10.84 -20.99
CA LEU A 422 28.16 -9.97 -19.88
C LEU A 422 28.09 -8.49 -20.30
N GLU A 423 28.66 -8.13 -21.44
CA GLU A 423 28.62 -6.76 -21.95
C GLU A 423 27.19 -6.27 -22.21
N HIS A 424 26.35 -7.12 -22.76
CA HIS A 424 24.92 -6.83 -22.96
C HIS A 424 24.22 -6.65 -21.61
N GLY A 425 24.45 -7.56 -20.65
CA GLY A 425 23.84 -7.51 -19.33
C GLY A 425 24.22 -6.25 -18.52
N VAL A 426 25.48 -5.81 -18.59
CA VAL A 426 25.92 -4.55 -17.97
C VAL A 426 25.15 -3.36 -18.54
N ARG A 427 24.99 -3.31 -19.87
CA ARG A 427 24.26 -2.21 -20.54
C ARG A 427 22.77 -2.22 -20.22
N VAL A 428 22.16 -3.40 -20.19
CA VAL A 428 20.75 -3.56 -19.78
C VAL A 428 20.57 -3.15 -18.31
N THR A 429 21.51 -3.50 -17.43
CA THR A 429 21.48 -3.07 -16.02
C THR A 429 21.56 -1.55 -15.92
N GLU A 430 22.42 -0.90 -16.69
CA GLU A 430 22.51 0.56 -16.72
C GLU A 430 21.22 1.19 -17.26
N LEU A 431 20.62 0.61 -18.27
CA LEU A 431 19.34 1.06 -18.84
C LEU A 431 18.19 0.97 -17.83
N THR A 432 18.18 -0.02 -16.95
CA THR A 432 17.10 -0.17 -15.94
C THR A 432 17.13 0.90 -14.85
N LYS A 433 18.23 1.65 -14.72
CA LYS A 433 18.29 2.77 -13.80
C LYS A 433 17.33 3.89 -14.23
N GLN A 434 16.67 4.49 -13.26
CA GLN A 434 15.70 5.56 -13.48
C GLN A 434 15.73 6.55 -12.32
N ASP A 435 15.62 7.83 -12.63
CA ASP A 435 15.56 8.87 -11.59
C ASP A 435 14.21 8.84 -10.88
N GLN A 436 14.19 9.24 -9.61
CA GLN A 436 12.96 9.35 -8.83
C GLN A 436 12.04 10.44 -9.42
N PHE A 437 10.74 10.22 -9.29
CA PHE A 437 9.71 11.17 -9.73
C PHE A 437 9.77 11.49 -11.22
N SER A 438 10.20 10.52 -12.01
CA SER A 438 10.33 10.60 -13.45
C SER A 438 9.71 9.37 -14.12
N PRO A 439 8.41 9.13 -13.93
CA PRO A 439 7.75 8.00 -14.58
C PRO A 439 7.75 8.19 -16.09
N MET A 440 7.93 7.08 -16.80
CA MET A 440 7.97 7.02 -18.26
C MET A 440 6.63 6.57 -18.84
N SER A 441 6.29 7.09 -20.01
CA SER A 441 5.15 6.62 -20.79
C SER A 441 5.39 5.21 -21.34
N VAL A 442 4.31 4.53 -21.76
CA VAL A 442 4.38 3.20 -22.39
C VAL A 442 5.25 3.21 -23.65
N ALA A 443 5.16 4.27 -24.46
CA ALA A 443 5.95 4.41 -25.68
C ALA A 443 7.44 4.59 -25.38
N GLU A 444 7.78 5.42 -24.40
CA GLU A 444 9.17 5.64 -23.98
C GLU A 444 9.79 4.36 -23.44
N MET A 445 9.08 3.65 -22.54
CA MET A 445 9.53 2.34 -22.05
C MET A 445 9.67 1.34 -23.19
N GLY A 446 8.67 1.22 -24.06
CA GLY A 446 8.68 0.31 -25.20
C GLY A 446 9.87 0.56 -26.13
N LEU A 447 10.17 1.83 -26.43
CA LEU A 447 11.33 2.22 -27.24
C LEU A 447 12.64 1.79 -26.58
N MET A 448 12.80 2.03 -25.29
CA MET A 448 14.03 1.68 -24.57
C MET A 448 14.24 0.16 -24.49
N LEU A 449 13.16 -0.60 -24.24
CA LEU A 449 13.20 -2.07 -24.27
C LEU A 449 13.52 -2.60 -25.67
N TYR A 450 12.98 -1.98 -26.73
CA TYR A 450 13.31 -2.30 -28.12
C TYR A 450 14.79 -2.06 -28.42
N THR A 451 15.31 -0.89 -28.01
CA THR A 451 16.71 -0.50 -28.18
C THR A 451 17.67 -1.52 -27.55
N ALA A 452 17.32 -2.03 -26.36
CA ALA A 452 18.08 -3.07 -25.67
C ALA A 452 18.05 -4.42 -26.42
N ASN A 453 16.85 -4.87 -26.80
CA ASN A 453 16.66 -6.19 -27.43
C ASN A 453 17.27 -6.28 -28.83
N GLU A 454 17.26 -5.20 -29.61
CA GLU A 454 17.81 -5.16 -30.97
C GLU A 454 19.32 -4.83 -31.01
N GLY A 455 19.98 -4.79 -29.84
CA GLY A 455 21.43 -4.67 -29.74
C GLY A 455 21.98 -3.26 -30.02
N TYR A 456 21.17 -2.22 -30.13
CA TYR A 456 21.64 -0.84 -30.32
C TYR A 456 22.56 -0.37 -29.18
N LEU A 457 22.30 -0.84 -27.96
CA LEU A 457 23.12 -0.50 -26.79
C LEU A 457 24.55 -1.03 -26.87
N MET A 458 24.83 -2.06 -27.68
CA MET A 458 26.19 -2.57 -27.88
C MET A 458 27.12 -1.56 -28.57
N LYS A 459 26.53 -0.57 -29.25
CA LYS A 459 27.25 0.53 -29.91
C LYS A 459 27.43 1.74 -29.01
N VAL A 460 26.93 1.70 -27.78
CA VAL A 460 26.96 2.79 -26.81
C VAL A 460 27.89 2.44 -25.66
N GLU A 461 28.77 3.38 -25.27
CA GLU A 461 29.60 3.21 -24.07
C GLU A 461 28.71 3.16 -22.82
N VAL A 462 29.01 2.27 -21.88
CA VAL A 462 28.18 2.03 -20.68
C VAL A 462 27.90 3.34 -19.92
N GLU A 463 28.91 4.19 -19.77
CA GLU A 463 28.83 5.47 -19.06
C GLU A 463 27.93 6.49 -19.75
N LYS A 464 27.70 6.32 -21.06
CA LYS A 464 26.86 7.22 -21.88
C LYS A 464 25.42 6.75 -22.06
N ILE A 465 25.06 5.56 -21.60
CA ILE A 465 23.72 4.99 -21.82
C ILE A 465 22.61 5.93 -21.34
N ARG A 466 22.79 6.59 -20.20
CA ARG A 466 21.78 7.52 -19.66
C ARG A 466 21.65 8.80 -20.48
N ASP A 467 22.75 9.31 -21.03
CA ASP A 467 22.73 10.48 -21.91
C ASP A 467 22.15 10.10 -23.29
N PHE A 468 22.46 8.90 -23.78
CA PHE A 468 21.84 8.32 -24.95
C PHE A 468 20.32 8.21 -24.78
N GLU A 469 19.83 7.63 -23.67
CA GLU A 469 18.41 7.54 -23.35
C GLU A 469 17.73 8.90 -23.41
N LYS A 470 18.26 9.90 -22.69
CA LYS A 470 17.70 11.26 -22.66
C LYS A 470 17.64 11.89 -24.05
N SER A 471 18.71 11.75 -24.82
CA SER A 471 18.82 12.32 -26.17
C SER A 471 17.88 11.64 -27.15
N LEU A 472 17.79 10.30 -27.07
CA LEU A 472 16.89 9.52 -27.91
C LEU A 472 15.42 9.86 -27.63
N LEU A 473 15.03 9.93 -26.35
CA LEU A 473 13.67 10.30 -25.96
C LEU A 473 13.33 11.74 -26.41
N ALA A 474 14.26 12.68 -26.27
CA ALA A 474 14.06 14.05 -26.77
C ALA A 474 13.87 14.07 -28.29
N TYR A 475 14.69 13.33 -29.03
CA TYR A 475 14.57 13.20 -30.48
C TYR A 475 13.22 12.59 -30.89
N MET A 476 12.82 11.49 -30.27
CA MET A 476 11.56 10.83 -30.59
C MET A 476 10.33 11.68 -30.26
N ASN A 477 10.36 12.38 -29.13
CA ASN A 477 9.26 13.27 -28.72
C ASN A 477 9.17 14.54 -29.59
N SER A 478 10.26 14.95 -30.28
CA SER A 478 10.24 16.09 -31.20
C SER A 478 9.91 15.68 -32.64
N GLU A 479 10.60 14.67 -33.18
CA GLU A 479 10.51 14.29 -34.60
C GLU A 479 9.46 13.22 -34.90
N HIS A 480 9.14 12.38 -33.90
CA HIS A 480 8.24 11.22 -34.05
C HIS A 480 7.09 11.23 -33.03
N LYS A 481 6.63 12.44 -32.64
CA LYS A 481 5.62 12.61 -31.60
C LYS A 481 4.33 11.84 -31.86
N GLU A 482 3.81 11.85 -33.07
CA GLU A 482 2.60 11.10 -33.44
C GLU A 482 2.74 9.59 -33.22
N LEU A 483 3.91 9.02 -33.49
CA LEU A 483 4.20 7.62 -33.21
C LEU A 483 4.22 7.36 -31.72
N MET A 484 4.88 8.20 -30.92
CA MET A 484 4.97 8.07 -29.47
C MET A 484 3.59 8.20 -28.81
N ASP A 485 2.79 9.16 -29.26
CA ASP A 485 1.41 9.37 -28.77
C ASP A 485 0.53 8.14 -29.12
N LYS A 486 0.61 7.62 -30.36
CA LYS A 486 -0.11 6.41 -30.78
C LYS A 486 0.24 5.20 -29.91
N VAL A 487 1.52 4.94 -29.72
CA VAL A 487 1.98 3.79 -28.91
C VAL A 487 1.61 3.95 -27.44
N SER A 488 1.70 5.16 -26.89
CA SER A 488 1.28 5.42 -25.50
C SER A 488 -0.22 5.18 -25.30
N ALA A 489 -1.04 5.54 -26.29
CA ALA A 489 -2.49 5.41 -26.20
C ALA A 489 -2.96 3.95 -26.38
N THR A 490 -2.35 3.20 -27.30
CA THR A 490 -2.79 1.83 -27.66
C THR A 490 -2.05 0.73 -26.94
N GLY A 491 -0.77 0.95 -26.61
CA GLY A 491 0.13 -0.09 -26.10
C GLY A 491 0.39 -1.23 -27.08
N GLU A 492 -0.04 -1.10 -28.34
CA GLU A 492 0.12 -2.10 -29.38
C GLU A 492 1.58 -2.19 -29.86
N TYR A 493 1.96 -3.35 -30.40
CA TYR A 493 3.25 -3.58 -31.00
C TYR A 493 3.10 -4.50 -32.20
N GLY A 494 3.02 -3.89 -33.38
CA GLY A 494 2.98 -4.55 -34.67
C GLY A 494 4.23 -4.28 -35.52
N ASP A 495 4.27 -4.88 -36.69
CA ASP A 495 5.38 -4.73 -37.64
C ASP A 495 5.57 -3.28 -38.11
N ASP A 496 4.47 -2.51 -38.15
CA ASP A 496 4.48 -1.07 -38.46
C ASP A 496 5.24 -0.25 -37.40
N ILE A 497 4.99 -0.52 -36.11
CA ILE A 497 5.65 0.14 -34.99
C ILE A 497 7.10 -0.29 -34.91
N GLN A 498 7.38 -1.60 -35.09
CA GLN A 498 8.73 -2.11 -35.08
C GLN A 498 9.59 -1.48 -36.22
N SER A 499 9.04 -1.39 -37.44
CA SER A 499 9.73 -0.75 -38.55
C SER A 499 9.95 0.75 -38.28
N ALA A 500 8.96 1.45 -37.75
CA ALA A 500 9.08 2.87 -37.43
C ALA A 500 10.13 3.13 -36.34
N PHE A 501 10.20 2.30 -35.29
CA PHE A 501 11.24 2.40 -34.26
C PHE A 501 12.63 2.14 -34.86
N LYS A 502 12.75 1.12 -35.72
CA LYS A 502 14.01 0.81 -36.37
C LYS A 502 14.51 1.97 -37.23
N ASP A 503 13.65 2.49 -38.12
CA ASP A 503 14.03 3.59 -39.02
C ASP A 503 14.42 4.86 -38.25
N ALA A 504 13.69 5.18 -37.17
CA ALA A 504 14.00 6.32 -36.31
C ALA A 504 15.31 6.14 -35.56
N LEU A 505 15.57 4.93 -35.01
CA LEU A 505 16.82 4.61 -34.31
C LEU A 505 18.02 4.60 -35.24
N ASP A 506 17.91 3.99 -36.42
CA ASP A 506 18.99 3.96 -37.41
C ASP A 506 19.39 5.38 -37.81
N LYS A 507 18.41 6.25 -38.08
CA LYS A 507 18.64 7.67 -38.38
C LYS A 507 19.25 8.42 -37.20
N PHE A 508 18.77 8.17 -35.96
CA PHE A 508 19.34 8.80 -34.75
C PHE A 508 20.79 8.40 -34.52
N MET A 509 21.13 7.12 -34.72
CA MET A 509 22.50 6.61 -34.57
C MET A 509 23.49 7.17 -35.61
N GLU A 510 23.00 7.63 -36.77
CA GLU A 510 23.84 8.32 -37.79
C GLU A 510 24.20 9.74 -37.39
N THR A 511 23.46 10.37 -36.47
CA THR A 511 23.64 11.79 -36.11
C THR A 511 24.78 12.03 -35.14
N GLN A 512 25.12 11.03 -34.29
CA GLN A 512 26.12 11.16 -33.21
C GLN A 512 26.83 9.82 -32.95
N THR A 513 28.05 9.92 -32.42
CA THR A 513 28.79 8.76 -31.88
C THR A 513 28.57 8.69 -30.38
N TRP A 514 28.17 7.55 -29.91
CA TRP A 514 27.81 7.31 -28.51
C TRP A 514 28.85 6.48 -27.76
#